data_9d377d465c97e214377e556dd49f9694
#
_entry.id   9d377d465c97e214377e556dd49f9694
#
_cell.length_a   1.000
_cell.length_b   1.000
_cell.length_c   1.000
_cell.angle_alpha   90.00
_cell.angle_beta   90.00
_cell.angle_gamma   90.00
#
_symmetry.space_group_name_H-M   'P 1'
#
loop_
_entity.id
_entity.type
_entity.pdbx_description
1 polymer ?
#
loop_
_entity_poly.entity_id
_entity_poly.type
_entity_poly.pdbx_seq_one_letter_code
_entity_poly.pdbx_strand_id
1 'polypeptide(L)'
;MSLFQNRPDIHVVAVCDAWGDRVESTRQKAAGAVGFADYRKLLETSPLDAVLIATPDHWHTTIAVAALNAGKDVYVEKPLTRTPEEGPLIVKAARENNRVCQVGMQQRSGTHYRVAKEKYFDTNKLGAITLARTWWYGNGYHLRKAPATLRNKPDNLDWARFVGPIQWRDYDPQQFYNWRAYLDFGGGQVTDLFTHWIDVVHMFMGKEIPCAANATGGVYHYRDGRTAPDTINVNLEYPDPNPFTATFEATLVPGIKGEAVEVCGTDGRLWIDRSRYEYYPAGAKEPAEVMKTVPVAGTTDPLTQEHVNNFVDCLRSRQRPNGDVLIGHRSAQASHLGNISYVERRRINFDVVRERILPV
;
A
#
# COMPACT_ATOMS: atom_id res chain seq x y z
N MET A 1 -13.84 -5.04 3.52
CA MET A 1 -14.82 -5.98 4.17
C MET A 1 -15.75 -6.62 3.15
N SER A 2 -16.48 -5.88 2.32
CA SER A 2 -17.43 -6.47 1.35
C SER A 2 -16.82 -7.56 0.46
N LEU A 3 -15.60 -7.36 -0.07
CA LEU A 3 -14.92 -8.35 -0.88
C LEU A 3 -14.57 -9.65 -0.14
N PHE A 4 -14.34 -9.59 1.17
CA PHE A 4 -14.21 -10.78 2.01
C PHE A 4 -15.56 -11.49 2.18
N GLN A 5 -16.65 -10.73 2.32
CA GLN A 5 -18.00 -11.29 2.43
C GLN A 5 -18.54 -11.90 1.13
N ASN A 6 -17.91 -11.62 -0.03
CA ASN A 6 -18.19 -12.34 -1.28
C ASN A 6 -17.76 -13.83 -1.23
N ARG A 7 -16.93 -14.20 -0.24
CA ARG A 7 -16.54 -15.58 0.02
C ARG A 7 -17.54 -16.23 0.97
N PRO A 8 -18.22 -17.32 0.57
CA PRO A 8 -19.24 -17.99 1.41
C PRO A 8 -18.65 -18.65 2.67
N ASP A 9 -17.34 -18.83 2.69
CA ASP A 9 -16.56 -19.47 3.75
C ASP A 9 -15.94 -18.46 4.72
N ILE A 10 -16.29 -17.16 4.62
CA ILE A 10 -15.83 -16.08 5.50
C ILE A 10 -17.01 -15.46 6.26
N HIS A 11 -16.85 -15.35 7.58
CA HIS A 11 -17.79 -14.68 8.46
C HIS A 11 -17.10 -13.55 9.22
N VAL A 12 -17.64 -12.33 9.11
CA VAL A 12 -17.20 -11.18 9.89
C VAL A 12 -17.90 -11.24 11.24
N VAL A 13 -17.19 -11.67 12.28
CA VAL A 13 -17.75 -11.89 13.63
C VAL A 13 -17.51 -10.71 14.57
N ALA A 14 -16.59 -9.83 14.25
CA ALA A 14 -16.27 -8.65 15.07
C ALA A 14 -15.82 -7.46 14.21
N VAL A 15 -16.11 -6.26 14.66
CA VAL A 15 -15.66 -5.00 14.04
C VAL A 15 -15.14 -4.05 15.11
N CYS A 16 -14.11 -3.26 14.79
CA CYS A 16 -13.50 -2.31 15.71
C CYS A 16 -13.18 -0.99 15.02
N ASP A 17 -13.52 0.12 15.63
CA ASP A 17 -13.11 1.46 15.22
C ASP A 17 -13.07 2.37 16.45
N ALA A 18 -12.19 3.38 16.43
CA ALA A 18 -12.16 4.42 17.47
C ALA A 18 -13.40 5.34 17.45
N TRP A 19 -14.22 5.29 16.41
CA TRP A 19 -15.44 6.05 16.26
C TRP A 19 -16.69 5.15 16.29
N GLY A 20 -17.54 5.35 17.31
CA GLY A 20 -18.72 4.54 17.53
C GLY A 20 -19.67 4.45 16.33
N ASP A 21 -19.88 5.55 15.59
CA ASP A 21 -20.74 5.54 14.38
C ASP A 21 -20.17 4.63 13.29
N ARG A 22 -18.84 4.54 13.15
CA ARG A 22 -18.21 3.61 12.21
C ARG A 22 -18.37 2.16 12.67
N VAL A 23 -18.27 1.91 13.97
CA VAL A 23 -18.55 0.57 14.52
C VAL A 23 -19.97 0.16 14.16
N GLU A 24 -20.95 1.01 14.44
CA GLU A 24 -22.36 0.68 14.20
C GLU A 24 -22.68 0.54 12.71
N SER A 25 -22.25 1.48 11.88
CA SER A 25 -22.47 1.39 10.43
C SER A 25 -21.80 0.17 9.78
N THR A 26 -20.71 -0.32 10.37
CA THR A 26 -20.01 -1.53 9.90
C THR A 26 -20.71 -2.80 10.40
N ARG A 27 -21.22 -2.81 11.64
CA ARG A 27 -22.04 -3.91 12.16
C ARG A 27 -23.30 -4.16 11.33
N GLN A 28 -23.96 -3.09 10.89
CA GLN A 28 -25.16 -3.21 10.02
C GLN A 28 -24.85 -3.93 8.69
N LYS A 29 -23.60 -3.89 8.23
CA LYS A 29 -23.14 -4.61 7.02
C LYS A 29 -22.60 -6.02 7.32
N ALA A 30 -22.45 -6.37 8.58
CA ALA A 30 -21.93 -7.66 9.06
C ALA A 30 -22.87 -8.21 10.13
N ALA A 31 -23.94 -8.88 9.69
CA ALA A 31 -24.97 -9.40 10.58
C ALA A 31 -24.39 -10.31 11.67
N GLY A 32 -24.70 -10.01 12.92
CA GLY A 32 -24.21 -10.76 14.08
C GLY A 32 -22.83 -10.35 14.60
N ALA A 33 -22.13 -9.45 13.92
CA ALA A 33 -20.81 -8.99 14.38
C ALA A 33 -20.89 -8.18 15.68
N VAL A 34 -19.95 -8.45 16.59
CA VAL A 34 -19.78 -7.69 17.84
C VAL A 34 -18.93 -6.44 17.58
N GLY A 35 -19.37 -5.29 18.13
CA GLY A 35 -18.66 -4.02 17.98
C GLY A 35 -17.70 -3.73 19.13
N PHE A 36 -16.51 -3.23 18.80
CA PHE A 36 -15.48 -2.84 19.77
C PHE A 36 -14.95 -1.43 19.47
N ALA A 37 -14.60 -0.69 20.53
CA ALA A 37 -13.85 0.56 20.43
C ALA A 37 -12.34 0.34 20.62
N ASP A 38 -11.93 -0.82 21.13
CA ASP A 38 -10.53 -1.19 21.41
C ASP A 38 -10.19 -2.54 20.78
N TYR A 39 -9.22 -2.55 19.86
CA TYR A 39 -8.77 -3.78 19.20
C TYR A 39 -8.21 -4.83 20.17
N ARG A 40 -7.67 -4.41 21.33
CA ARG A 40 -7.16 -5.34 22.36
C ARG A 40 -8.30 -6.18 22.91
N LYS A 41 -9.44 -5.54 23.22
CA LYS A 41 -10.64 -6.23 23.66
C LYS A 41 -11.21 -7.16 22.59
N LEU A 42 -11.17 -6.73 21.32
CA LEU A 42 -11.57 -7.58 20.22
C LEU A 42 -10.68 -8.84 20.14
N LEU A 43 -9.36 -8.71 20.27
CA LEU A 43 -8.42 -9.83 20.22
C LEU A 43 -8.58 -10.79 21.41
N GLU A 44 -8.88 -10.27 22.60
CA GLU A 44 -9.08 -11.06 23.83
C GLU A 44 -10.39 -11.86 23.83
N THR A 45 -11.47 -11.31 23.30
CA THR A 45 -12.82 -11.82 23.54
C THR A 45 -13.47 -12.50 22.34
N SER A 46 -12.95 -12.30 21.13
CA SER A 46 -13.57 -12.82 19.92
C SER A 46 -12.88 -14.09 19.40
N PRO A 47 -13.64 -15.11 18.99
CA PRO A 47 -13.09 -16.31 18.35
C PRO A 47 -12.71 -15.98 16.90
N LEU A 48 -11.51 -15.46 16.69
CA LEU A 48 -11.01 -15.01 15.38
C LEU A 48 -9.96 -15.97 14.84
N ASP A 49 -10.04 -16.29 13.54
CA ASP A 49 -8.94 -16.94 12.79
C ASP A 49 -8.00 -15.88 12.24
N ALA A 50 -8.54 -14.78 11.73
CA ALA A 50 -7.77 -13.71 11.08
C ALA A 50 -8.32 -12.31 11.39
N VAL A 51 -7.49 -11.30 11.20
CA VAL A 51 -7.82 -9.88 11.37
C VAL A 51 -7.55 -9.11 10.08
N LEU A 52 -8.53 -8.32 9.62
CA LEU A 52 -8.37 -7.33 8.57
C LEU A 52 -8.09 -5.95 9.20
N ILE A 53 -6.92 -5.37 8.89
CA ILE A 53 -6.49 -4.06 9.38
C ILE A 53 -6.55 -3.04 8.23
N ALA A 54 -7.41 -2.03 8.38
CA ALA A 54 -7.60 -0.95 7.42
C ALA A 54 -7.73 0.41 8.14
N THR A 55 -6.96 0.57 9.19
CA THR A 55 -6.80 1.81 9.96
C THR A 55 -5.95 2.83 9.21
N PRO A 56 -5.77 4.07 9.70
CA PRO A 56 -4.66 4.91 9.25
C PRO A 56 -3.30 4.23 9.46
N ASP A 57 -2.31 4.60 8.62
CA ASP A 57 -1.00 3.93 8.51
C ASP A 57 -0.27 3.80 9.85
N HIS A 58 -0.35 4.82 10.70
CA HIS A 58 0.34 4.86 12.00
C HIS A 58 -0.14 3.80 13.01
N TRP A 59 -1.24 3.13 12.73
CA TRP A 59 -1.77 2.05 13.56
C TRP A 59 -1.43 0.65 13.04
N HIS A 60 -1.01 0.52 11.77
CA HIS A 60 -0.81 -0.77 11.13
C HIS A 60 0.12 -1.68 11.93
N THR A 61 1.30 -1.19 12.29
CA THR A 61 2.32 -1.97 12.99
C THR A 61 1.84 -2.44 14.36
N THR A 62 1.31 -1.54 15.16
CA THR A 62 0.87 -1.85 16.53
C THR A 62 -0.21 -2.92 16.53
N ILE A 63 -1.21 -2.81 15.65
CA ILE A 63 -2.32 -3.77 15.59
C ILE A 63 -1.87 -5.08 14.96
N ALA A 64 -1.07 -5.04 13.88
CA ALA A 64 -0.60 -6.24 13.21
C ALA A 64 0.26 -7.11 14.14
N VAL A 65 1.23 -6.50 14.84
CA VAL A 65 2.08 -7.22 15.82
C VAL A 65 1.24 -7.82 16.94
N ALA A 66 0.27 -7.07 17.48
CA ALA A 66 -0.61 -7.58 18.54
C ALA A 66 -1.46 -8.77 18.05
N ALA A 67 -2.04 -8.69 16.85
CA ALA A 67 -2.84 -9.76 16.27
C ALA A 67 -2.01 -11.02 15.99
N LEU A 68 -0.82 -10.87 15.40
CA LEU A 68 0.12 -11.96 15.13
C LEU A 68 0.56 -12.66 16.42
N ASN A 69 0.88 -11.89 17.46
CA ASN A 69 1.27 -12.42 18.78
C ASN A 69 0.10 -13.09 19.50
N ALA A 70 -1.14 -12.67 19.23
CA ALA A 70 -2.36 -13.35 19.68
C ALA A 70 -2.69 -14.60 18.85
N GLY A 71 -1.80 -15.04 17.96
CA GLY A 71 -1.98 -16.22 17.12
C GLY A 71 -2.99 -16.06 15.99
N LYS A 72 -3.27 -14.82 15.55
CA LYS A 72 -4.19 -14.54 14.44
C LYS A 72 -3.43 -14.33 13.15
N ASP A 73 -3.97 -14.79 12.03
CA ASP A 73 -3.50 -14.41 10.72
C ASP A 73 -3.93 -12.97 10.40
N VAL A 74 -3.19 -12.27 9.55
CA VAL A 74 -3.41 -10.83 9.32
C VAL A 74 -3.47 -10.50 7.85
N TYR A 75 -4.50 -9.77 7.45
CA TYR A 75 -4.51 -8.95 6.25
C TYR A 75 -4.39 -7.50 6.66
N VAL A 76 -3.36 -6.79 6.22
CA VAL A 76 -3.15 -5.38 6.53
C VAL A 76 -3.08 -4.55 5.26
N GLU A 77 -3.75 -3.39 5.24
CA GLU A 77 -3.69 -2.48 4.10
C GLU A 77 -2.29 -1.90 3.90
N LYS A 78 -2.01 -1.51 2.67
CA LYS A 78 -0.79 -0.78 2.32
C LYS A 78 -0.92 0.71 2.74
N PRO A 79 0.18 1.42 2.98
CA PRO A 79 1.55 0.90 3.17
C PRO A 79 1.60 0.05 4.43
N LEU A 80 2.45 -0.97 4.46
CA LEU A 80 2.55 -1.86 5.64
C LEU A 80 2.82 -1.08 6.92
N THR A 81 3.62 -0.02 6.84
CA THR A 81 4.14 0.72 7.99
C THR A 81 4.14 2.23 7.75
N ARG A 82 4.26 3.01 8.81
CA ARG A 82 4.44 4.46 8.78
C ARG A 82 5.92 4.87 8.66
N THR A 83 6.85 4.03 9.17
CA THR A 83 8.30 4.24 9.05
C THR A 83 8.99 2.95 8.60
N PRO A 84 10.20 3.03 8.01
CA PRO A 84 10.90 1.83 7.54
C PRO A 84 11.31 0.87 8.67
N GLU A 85 11.57 1.38 9.87
CA GLU A 85 12.02 0.60 11.03
C GLU A 85 10.93 -0.33 11.58
N GLU A 86 9.67 -0.02 11.30
CA GLU A 86 8.52 -0.80 11.78
C GLU A 86 8.37 -2.14 11.06
N GLY A 87 8.77 -2.22 9.79
CA GLY A 87 8.55 -3.40 8.96
C GLY A 87 9.16 -4.68 9.52
N PRO A 88 10.43 -4.68 9.96
CA PRO A 88 11.06 -5.85 10.58
C PRO A 88 10.30 -6.40 11.78
N LEU A 89 9.59 -5.55 12.53
CA LEU A 89 8.81 -5.97 13.71
C LEU A 89 7.61 -6.84 13.30
N ILE A 90 6.89 -6.45 12.23
CA ILE A 90 5.74 -7.22 11.73
C ILE A 90 6.22 -8.51 11.08
N VAL A 91 7.30 -8.45 10.26
CA VAL A 91 7.91 -9.64 9.65
C VAL A 91 8.32 -10.65 10.72
N LYS A 92 9.01 -10.20 11.76
CA LYS A 92 9.43 -11.04 12.89
C LYS A 92 8.22 -11.68 13.57
N ALA A 93 7.20 -10.90 13.94
CA ALA A 93 6.01 -11.40 14.60
C ALA A 93 5.27 -12.45 13.75
N ALA A 94 5.15 -12.23 12.43
CA ALA A 94 4.53 -13.20 11.52
C ALA A 94 5.31 -14.53 11.46
N ARG A 95 6.63 -14.46 11.38
CA ARG A 95 7.50 -15.66 11.28
C ARG A 95 7.57 -16.44 12.58
N GLU A 96 7.79 -15.77 13.71
CA GLU A 96 7.90 -16.40 15.04
C GLU A 96 6.60 -17.10 15.48
N ASN A 97 5.46 -16.53 15.12
CA ASN A 97 4.16 -17.11 15.43
C ASN A 97 3.60 -18.04 14.33
N ASN A 98 4.36 -18.26 13.25
CA ASN A 98 3.93 -19.07 12.09
C ASN A 98 2.55 -18.64 11.57
N ARG A 99 2.35 -17.32 11.40
CA ARG A 99 1.08 -16.75 10.92
C ARG A 99 1.19 -16.27 9.48
N VAL A 100 0.10 -16.41 8.74
CA VAL A 100 -0.05 -15.80 7.42
C VAL A 100 -0.26 -14.30 7.62
N CYS A 101 0.57 -13.47 6.97
CA CYS A 101 0.41 -12.03 6.97
C CYS A 101 0.51 -11.52 5.54
N GLN A 102 -0.60 -11.01 5.01
CA GLN A 102 -0.71 -10.45 3.66
C GLN A 102 -0.91 -8.94 3.72
N VAL A 103 -0.19 -8.22 2.87
CA VAL A 103 -0.33 -6.76 2.70
C VAL A 103 -1.18 -6.47 1.46
N GLY A 104 -2.02 -5.45 1.50
CA GLY A 104 -2.95 -5.05 0.44
C GLY A 104 -2.29 -4.56 -0.86
N MET A 105 -1.44 -5.40 -1.46
CA MET A 105 -0.74 -5.18 -2.73
C MET A 105 -1.48 -5.87 -3.87
N GLN A 106 -2.67 -5.40 -4.20
CA GLN A 106 -3.66 -6.10 -5.05
C GLN A 106 -3.14 -6.42 -6.44
N GLN A 107 -2.30 -5.56 -7.03
CA GLN A 107 -1.75 -5.76 -8.38
C GLN A 107 -0.99 -7.07 -8.51
N ARG A 108 -0.29 -7.54 -7.46
CA ARG A 108 0.43 -8.82 -7.48
C ARG A 108 -0.46 -10.03 -7.76
N SER A 109 -1.72 -9.96 -7.40
CA SER A 109 -2.66 -11.05 -7.62
C SER A 109 -3.38 -10.94 -8.96
N GLY A 110 -3.37 -9.76 -9.57
CA GLY A 110 -4.06 -9.50 -10.84
C GLY A 110 -3.51 -10.35 -11.99
N THR A 111 -4.42 -11.03 -12.68
CA THR A 111 -4.05 -11.98 -13.74
C THR A 111 -3.20 -11.34 -14.82
N HIS A 112 -3.55 -10.13 -15.30
CA HIS A 112 -2.78 -9.47 -16.37
C HIS A 112 -1.37 -9.03 -15.90
N TYR A 113 -1.17 -8.72 -14.61
CA TYR A 113 0.17 -8.46 -14.05
C TYR A 113 1.03 -9.73 -14.03
N ARG A 114 0.45 -10.87 -13.60
CA ARG A 114 1.16 -12.15 -13.57
C ARG A 114 1.53 -12.62 -14.98
N VAL A 115 0.59 -12.54 -15.91
CA VAL A 115 0.86 -12.87 -17.33
C VAL A 115 1.92 -11.95 -17.92
N ALA A 116 1.88 -10.65 -17.63
CA ALA A 116 2.92 -9.71 -18.08
C ALA A 116 4.31 -10.10 -17.54
N LYS A 117 4.40 -10.45 -16.26
CA LYS A 117 5.63 -10.93 -15.64
C LYS A 117 6.17 -12.17 -16.33
N GLU A 118 5.37 -13.22 -16.40
CA GLU A 118 5.76 -14.50 -17.01
C GLU A 118 6.20 -14.36 -18.47
N LYS A 119 5.51 -13.50 -19.24
CA LYS A 119 5.71 -13.38 -20.68
C LYS A 119 6.86 -12.47 -21.08
N TYR A 120 7.11 -11.42 -20.31
CA TYR A 120 8.05 -10.34 -20.71
C TYR A 120 9.26 -10.23 -19.81
N PHE A 121 9.15 -10.51 -18.51
CA PHE A 121 10.24 -10.38 -17.56
C PHE A 121 10.95 -11.71 -17.31
N ASP A 122 10.21 -12.77 -17.05
CA ASP A 122 10.82 -14.10 -16.79
C ASP A 122 11.49 -14.69 -18.06
N THR A 123 11.08 -14.24 -19.26
CA THR A 123 11.68 -14.61 -20.53
C THR A 123 12.76 -13.63 -21.02
N ASN A 124 13.01 -12.55 -20.27
CA ASN A 124 13.90 -11.44 -20.68
C ASN A 124 13.54 -10.82 -22.04
N LYS A 125 12.25 -10.83 -22.42
CA LYS A 125 11.79 -10.36 -23.74
C LYS A 125 11.95 -8.84 -23.94
N LEU A 126 12.08 -8.07 -22.87
CA LEU A 126 12.34 -6.64 -22.93
C LEU A 126 13.83 -6.29 -23.07
N GLY A 127 14.73 -7.27 -22.97
CA GLY A 127 16.18 -7.03 -22.95
C GLY A 127 16.65 -6.41 -21.63
N ALA A 128 17.74 -5.63 -21.70
CA ALA A 128 18.25 -4.91 -20.53
C ALA A 128 17.32 -3.75 -20.16
N ILE A 129 16.77 -3.78 -18.95
CA ILE A 129 15.88 -2.73 -18.47
C ILE A 129 16.71 -1.64 -17.80
N THR A 130 16.46 -0.39 -18.17
CA THR A 130 17.18 0.78 -17.65
C THR A 130 16.30 1.71 -16.83
N LEU A 131 14.97 1.73 -17.11
CA LEU A 131 14.02 2.63 -16.47
C LEU A 131 12.69 1.93 -16.21
N ALA A 132 12.16 2.08 -14.99
CA ALA A 132 10.78 1.83 -14.63
C ALA A 132 10.14 3.15 -14.21
N ARG A 133 9.31 3.72 -15.07
CA ARG A 133 8.64 4.99 -14.84
C ARG A 133 7.24 4.74 -14.31
N THR A 134 6.87 5.41 -13.21
CA THR A 134 5.54 5.30 -12.61
C THR A 134 4.96 6.68 -12.33
N TRP A 135 3.64 6.79 -12.36
CA TRP A 135 2.97 8.06 -12.05
C TRP A 135 1.57 7.88 -11.49
N TRP A 136 1.07 8.92 -10.81
CA TRP A 136 -0.31 9.02 -10.37
C TRP A 136 -0.74 10.49 -10.28
N TYR A 137 -1.66 10.90 -11.15
CA TYR A 137 -2.13 12.26 -11.23
C TYR A 137 -3.60 12.38 -10.84
N GLY A 138 -3.97 13.51 -10.24
CA GLY A 138 -5.36 13.88 -9.99
C GLY A 138 -6.07 13.04 -8.93
N ASN A 139 -5.33 12.50 -7.93
CA ASN A 139 -5.96 11.71 -6.88
C ASN A 139 -6.79 12.56 -5.92
N GLY A 140 -8.10 12.65 -6.16
CA GLY A 140 -9.05 13.40 -5.34
C GLY A 140 -9.19 12.89 -3.90
N TYR A 141 -8.71 11.68 -3.59
CA TYR A 141 -8.75 11.13 -2.23
C TYR A 141 -7.95 11.98 -1.24
N HIS A 142 -6.86 12.59 -1.70
CA HIS A 142 -6.02 13.50 -0.92
C HIS A 142 -6.56 14.93 -0.84
N LEU A 143 -7.68 15.23 -1.52
CA LEU A 143 -8.34 16.55 -1.54
C LEU A 143 -9.66 16.58 -0.76
N ARG A 144 -9.97 15.52 -0.01
CA ARG A 144 -11.21 15.40 0.76
C ARG A 144 -11.27 16.46 1.85
N LYS A 145 -12.41 17.15 1.92
CA LYS A 145 -12.69 18.13 2.99
C LYS A 145 -13.55 17.49 4.06
N ALA A 146 -13.23 17.75 5.32
CA ALA A 146 -14.05 17.31 6.44
C ALA A 146 -15.46 17.93 6.31
N PRO A 147 -16.52 17.12 6.42
CA PRO A 147 -17.89 17.63 6.38
C PRO A 147 -18.19 18.48 7.61
N ALA A 148 -19.15 19.39 7.50
CA ALA A 148 -19.52 20.31 8.57
C ALA A 148 -19.96 19.59 9.86
N THR A 149 -20.49 18.35 9.74
CA THR A 149 -20.86 17.49 10.88
C THR A 149 -19.69 17.10 11.76
N LEU A 150 -18.44 17.16 11.23
CA LEU A 150 -17.22 16.88 11.97
C LEU A 150 -16.53 18.13 12.50
N ARG A 151 -17.13 19.34 12.37
CA ARG A 151 -16.54 20.58 12.89
C ARG A 151 -16.20 20.48 14.38
N ASN A 152 -17.10 19.88 15.17
CA ASN A 152 -16.85 19.52 16.55
C ASN A 152 -16.53 18.02 16.62
N LYS A 153 -15.70 17.63 17.59
CA LYS A 153 -15.41 16.22 17.83
C LYS A 153 -16.71 15.48 18.16
N PRO A 154 -17.06 14.40 17.44
CA PRO A 154 -18.19 13.56 17.80
C PRO A 154 -18.03 12.99 19.23
N ASP A 155 -19.12 12.94 19.99
CA ASP A 155 -19.10 12.48 21.40
C ASP A 155 -18.60 11.04 21.54
N ASN A 156 -18.91 10.19 20.57
CA ASN A 156 -18.52 8.78 20.52
C ASN A 156 -17.23 8.52 19.72
N LEU A 157 -16.44 9.57 19.41
CA LEU A 157 -15.11 9.44 18.87
C LEU A 157 -14.06 9.47 20.00
N ASP A 158 -13.36 8.38 20.19
CA ASP A 158 -12.17 8.33 21.03
C ASP A 158 -10.97 8.89 20.26
N TRP A 159 -10.79 10.21 20.37
CA TRP A 159 -9.70 10.91 19.69
C TRP A 159 -8.32 10.47 20.16
N ALA A 160 -8.17 10.16 21.46
CA ALA A 160 -6.92 9.67 22.01
C ALA A 160 -6.51 8.33 21.34
N ARG A 161 -7.46 7.43 21.13
CA ARG A 161 -7.19 6.18 20.38
C ARG A 161 -6.94 6.42 18.90
N PHE A 162 -7.62 7.38 18.29
CA PHE A 162 -7.33 7.69 16.89
C PHE A 162 -5.90 8.20 16.71
N VAL A 163 -5.44 9.12 17.55
CA VAL A 163 -4.06 9.64 17.55
C VAL A 163 -3.06 8.53 17.88
N GLY A 164 -3.34 7.74 18.90
CA GLY A 164 -2.57 6.53 19.24
C GLY A 164 -1.07 6.77 19.47
N PRO A 165 -0.20 6.09 18.72
CA PRO A 165 1.24 6.09 18.98
C PRO A 165 1.98 7.35 18.52
N ILE A 166 1.31 8.26 17.82
CA ILE A 166 1.95 9.51 17.36
C ILE A 166 1.83 10.61 18.42
N GLN A 167 2.54 11.73 18.22
CA GLN A 167 2.50 12.84 19.15
C GLN A 167 1.07 13.35 19.37
N TRP A 168 0.66 13.47 20.63
CA TRP A 168 -0.65 14.01 21.02
C TRP A 168 -0.91 15.40 20.44
N ARG A 169 -2.14 15.64 20.03
CA ARG A 169 -2.66 16.93 19.55
C ARG A 169 -4.16 17.03 19.80
N ASP A 170 -4.67 18.25 19.84
CA ASP A 170 -6.09 18.52 19.91
C ASP A 170 -6.82 18.03 18.66
N TYR A 171 -8.12 17.81 18.79
CA TYR A 171 -8.95 17.37 17.68
C TYR A 171 -8.95 18.39 16.54
N ASP A 172 -8.62 17.91 15.36
CA ASP A 172 -8.72 18.63 14.10
C ASP A 172 -9.57 17.81 13.11
N PRO A 173 -10.72 18.32 12.64
CA PRO A 173 -11.62 17.58 11.76
C PRO A 173 -10.97 17.23 10.43
N GLN A 174 -10.09 18.08 9.91
CA GLN A 174 -9.41 17.82 8.64
C GLN A 174 -8.35 16.73 8.80
N GLN A 175 -7.59 16.71 9.88
CA GLN A 175 -6.64 15.65 10.19
C GLN A 175 -7.35 14.31 10.42
N PHE A 176 -8.49 14.32 11.07
CA PHE A 176 -9.30 13.11 11.24
C PHE A 176 -9.83 12.56 9.92
N TYR A 177 -10.42 13.43 9.08
CA TYR A 177 -11.13 13.01 7.89
C TYR A 177 -10.21 12.75 6.69
N ASN A 178 -9.15 13.55 6.54
CA ASN A 178 -8.17 13.46 5.46
C ASN A 178 -6.74 13.23 5.98
N TRP A 179 -6.60 12.31 6.92
CA TRP A 179 -5.34 11.99 7.60
C TRP A 179 -4.16 11.72 6.63
N ARG A 180 -4.44 11.24 5.42
CA ARG A 180 -3.44 11.01 4.36
C ARG A 180 -2.70 12.26 3.91
N ALA A 181 -3.29 13.44 4.12
CA ALA A 181 -2.66 14.71 3.80
C ALA A 181 -1.61 15.17 4.85
N TYR A 182 -1.44 14.39 5.94
CA TYR A 182 -0.56 14.74 7.08
C TYR A 182 0.49 13.66 7.30
N LEU A 183 1.78 14.04 7.22
CA LEU A 183 2.91 13.11 7.30
C LEU A 183 3.02 12.38 8.65
N ASP A 184 2.40 12.89 9.70
CA ASP A 184 2.35 12.22 11.00
C ASP A 184 1.42 11.00 11.02
N PHE A 185 0.34 11.03 10.23
CA PHE A 185 -0.65 9.96 10.17
C PHE A 185 -0.39 8.97 9.04
N GLY A 186 0.18 9.48 7.93
CA GLY A 186 0.52 8.70 6.74
C GLY A 186 1.63 9.38 5.95
N GLY A 187 2.09 8.80 4.86
CA GLY A 187 3.21 9.31 4.08
C GLY A 187 2.81 10.05 2.79
N GLY A 188 1.59 10.59 2.72
CA GLY A 188 1.11 11.30 1.53
C GLY A 188 1.05 10.42 0.29
N GLN A 189 1.17 11.04 -0.90
CA GLN A 189 1.09 10.34 -2.19
C GLN A 189 2.17 9.26 -2.35
N VAL A 190 3.34 9.42 -1.73
CA VAL A 190 4.44 8.47 -1.88
C VAL A 190 4.10 7.13 -1.26
N THR A 191 3.73 7.09 0.02
CA THR A 191 3.41 5.82 0.66
C THR A 191 2.01 5.30 0.32
N ASP A 192 1.06 6.19 0.02
CA ASP A 192 -0.30 5.77 -0.37
C ASP A 192 -0.36 5.25 -1.82
N LEU A 193 0.34 5.88 -2.77
CA LEU A 193 0.21 5.59 -4.20
C LEU A 193 1.44 4.91 -4.81
N PHE A 194 2.65 5.44 -4.54
CA PHE A 194 3.86 4.85 -5.09
C PHE A 194 4.09 3.44 -4.57
N THR A 195 3.69 3.13 -3.34
CA THR A 195 3.81 1.77 -2.80
C THR A 195 3.14 0.72 -3.70
N HIS A 196 2.01 1.03 -4.34
CA HIS A 196 1.39 0.14 -5.31
C HIS A 196 2.28 -0.10 -6.55
N TRP A 197 2.89 0.98 -7.06
CA TRP A 197 3.65 0.90 -8.31
C TRP A 197 5.06 0.37 -8.11
N ILE A 198 5.72 0.76 -7.03
CA ILE A 198 7.05 0.21 -6.75
C ILE A 198 6.97 -1.29 -6.44
N ASP A 199 5.87 -1.75 -5.84
CA ASP A 199 5.60 -3.16 -5.65
C ASP A 199 5.50 -3.93 -6.98
N VAL A 200 4.83 -3.36 -7.99
CA VAL A 200 4.77 -3.93 -9.34
C VAL A 200 6.16 -3.97 -9.98
N VAL A 201 6.94 -2.89 -9.84
CA VAL A 201 8.32 -2.85 -10.32
C VAL A 201 9.16 -3.94 -9.64
N HIS A 202 9.08 -4.07 -8.31
CA HIS A 202 9.78 -5.13 -7.57
C HIS A 202 9.37 -6.53 -8.04
N MET A 203 8.07 -6.75 -8.26
CA MET A 203 7.55 -8.02 -8.78
C MET A 203 8.14 -8.36 -10.15
N PHE A 204 8.22 -7.38 -11.05
CA PHE A 204 8.71 -7.56 -12.41
C PHE A 204 10.23 -7.76 -12.45
N MET A 205 10.96 -6.97 -11.69
CA MET A 205 12.42 -6.93 -11.73
C MET A 205 13.09 -7.99 -10.84
N GLY A 206 12.37 -8.59 -9.89
CA GLY A 206 12.95 -9.47 -8.89
C GLY A 206 13.96 -8.78 -7.97
N LYS A 207 13.91 -7.44 -7.89
CA LYS A 207 14.76 -6.61 -7.04
C LYS A 207 13.89 -5.71 -6.17
N GLU A 208 14.12 -5.74 -4.87
CA GLU A 208 13.20 -5.14 -3.89
C GLU A 208 13.84 -4.03 -3.03
N ILE A 209 15.16 -3.84 -3.12
CA ILE A 209 15.88 -2.91 -2.26
C ILE A 209 16.68 -1.91 -3.12
N PRO A 210 16.28 -0.63 -3.14
CA PRO A 210 17.07 0.40 -3.80
C PRO A 210 18.32 0.73 -2.98
N CYS A 211 19.42 1.10 -3.66
CA CYS A 211 20.66 1.57 -3.00
C CYS A 211 20.66 3.09 -2.76
N ALA A 212 19.78 3.83 -3.40
CA ALA A 212 19.63 5.26 -3.16
C ALA A 212 18.23 5.76 -3.53
N ALA A 213 17.84 6.86 -2.88
CA ALA A 213 16.63 7.61 -3.18
C ALA A 213 16.92 9.12 -3.27
N ASN A 214 16.23 9.80 -4.19
CA ASN A 214 16.20 11.25 -4.27
C ASN A 214 14.76 11.72 -4.55
N ALA A 215 14.32 12.78 -3.87
CA ALA A 215 12.98 13.31 -4.07
C ALA A 215 12.95 14.83 -4.08
N THR A 216 12.07 15.38 -4.92
CA THR A 216 11.75 16.80 -5.01
C THR A 216 10.25 17.00 -5.06
N GLY A 217 9.76 18.09 -4.47
CA GLY A 217 8.33 18.38 -4.44
C GLY A 217 7.98 19.51 -3.50
N GLY A 218 6.68 19.69 -3.25
CA GLY A 218 6.20 20.71 -2.35
C GLY A 218 4.68 20.83 -2.30
N VAL A 219 4.20 21.72 -1.44
CA VAL A 219 2.82 22.19 -1.43
C VAL A 219 2.76 23.44 -2.32
N TYR A 220 2.45 23.26 -3.60
CA TYR A 220 2.50 24.34 -4.58
C TYR A 220 1.15 25.04 -4.74
N HIS A 221 0.05 24.30 -4.60
CA HIS A 221 -1.30 24.81 -4.84
C HIS A 221 -2.25 24.64 -3.65
N TYR A 222 -2.38 23.43 -3.11
CA TYR A 222 -3.40 23.11 -2.09
C TYR A 222 -2.95 23.49 -0.68
N ARG A 223 -3.14 24.77 -0.31
CA ARG A 223 -2.76 25.34 0.99
C ARG A 223 -3.86 25.15 2.04
N ASP A 224 -4.26 23.92 2.29
CA ASP A 224 -5.34 23.50 3.19
C ASP A 224 -4.86 23.01 4.56
N GLY A 225 -3.63 23.34 4.93
CA GLY A 225 -3.00 22.93 6.20
C GLY A 225 -2.28 21.58 6.12
N ARG A 226 -2.24 20.93 4.93
CA ARG A 226 -1.52 19.68 4.73
C ARG A 226 -0.04 19.81 4.98
N THR A 227 0.59 18.71 5.42
CA THR A 227 2.04 18.60 5.54
C THR A 227 2.65 17.74 4.44
N ALA A 228 1.85 16.84 3.85
CA ALA A 228 2.26 16.06 2.69
C ALA A 228 2.25 16.92 1.40
N PRO A 229 3.24 16.77 0.50
CA PRO A 229 3.31 17.53 -0.74
C PRO A 229 2.10 17.24 -1.64
N ASP A 230 1.63 18.27 -2.37
CA ASP A 230 0.62 18.09 -3.41
C ASP A 230 1.23 17.69 -4.76
N THR A 231 2.53 17.91 -4.93
CA THR A 231 3.31 17.50 -6.10
C THR A 231 4.66 16.97 -5.63
N ILE A 232 5.03 15.76 -6.08
CA ILE A 232 6.28 15.12 -5.68
C ILE A 232 6.82 14.22 -6.81
N ASN A 233 8.14 14.23 -6.96
CA ASN A 233 8.88 13.31 -7.81
C ASN A 233 9.87 12.54 -6.93
N VAL A 234 9.93 11.22 -7.10
CA VAL A 234 10.86 10.32 -6.43
C VAL A 234 11.67 9.55 -7.46
N ASN A 235 12.97 9.44 -7.26
CA ASN A 235 13.85 8.56 -8.03
C ASN A 235 14.50 7.57 -7.08
N LEU A 236 14.43 6.27 -7.42
CA LEU A 236 15.09 5.17 -6.72
C LEU A 236 16.11 4.54 -7.65
N GLU A 237 17.31 4.29 -7.16
CA GLU A 237 18.37 3.61 -7.89
C GLU A 237 18.53 2.19 -7.35
N TYR A 238 18.63 1.22 -8.26
CA TYR A 238 18.83 -0.18 -7.92
C TYR A 238 20.24 -0.62 -8.32
N PRO A 239 20.95 -1.40 -7.47
CA PRO A 239 22.35 -1.70 -7.64
C PRO A 239 22.63 -2.79 -8.69
N ASP A 240 23.91 -3.02 -8.99
CA ASP A 240 24.37 -4.20 -9.73
C ASP A 240 23.97 -5.53 -9.08
N PRO A 241 23.88 -6.64 -9.85
CA PRO A 241 23.89 -6.71 -11.30
C PRO A 241 22.56 -6.23 -11.90
N ASN A 242 22.55 -5.78 -13.15
CA ASN A 242 21.38 -5.23 -13.85
C ASN A 242 20.80 -3.99 -13.13
N PRO A 243 21.57 -2.89 -13.06
CA PRO A 243 21.10 -1.66 -12.42
C PRO A 243 20.00 -0.99 -13.25
N PHE A 244 19.06 -0.35 -12.58
CA PHE A 244 18.03 0.46 -13.21
C PHE A 244 17.57 1.57 -12.28
N THR A 245 16.84 2.53 -12.82
CA THR A 245 16.18 3.57 -12.04
C THR A 245 14.67 3.36 -12.07
N ALA A 246 14.03 3.44 -10.90
CA ALA A 246 12.57 3.57 -10.81
C ALA A 246 12.19 5.01 -10.44
N THR A 247 11.17 5.57 -11.13
CA THR A 247 10.69 6.92 -10.85
C THR A 247 9.23 6.91 -10.45
N PHE A 248 8.84 7.89 -9.67
CA PHE A 248 7.44 8.17 -9.36
C PHE A 248 7.17 9.66 -9.51
N GLU A 249 6.18 9.99 -10.33
CA GLU A 249 5.69 11.35 -10.52
C GLU A 249 4.26 11.44 -10.00
N ALA A 250 3.99 12.33 -9.06
CA ALA A 250 2.65 12.52 -8.54
C ALA A 250 2.30 13.98 -8.37
N THR A 251 1.07 14.30 -8.74
CA THR A 251 0.46 15.59 -8.46
C THR A 251 -1.04 15.42 -8.22
N LEU A 252 -1.61 16.22 -7.34
CA LEU A 252 -3.05 16.22 -7.07
C LEU A 252 -3.86 16.95 -8.17
N VAL A 253 -3.20 17.70 -9.06
CA VAL A 253 -3.87 18.25 -10.23
C VAL A 253 -4.01 17.19 -11.33
N PRO A 254 -5.06 17.27 -12.18
CA PRO A 254 -5.26 16.31 -13.26
C PRO A 254 -4.08 16.27 -14.25
N GLY A 255 -3.77 15.08 -14.74
CA GLY A 255 -2.78 14.84 -15.80
C GLY A 255 -3.28 13.83 -16.83
N ILE A 256 -2.55 13.68 -17.93
CA ILE A 256 -2.89 12.72 -18.98
C ILE A 256 -2.58 11.31 -18.51
N LYS A 257 -3.45 10.34 -18.82
CA LYS A 257 -3.32 8.92 -18.43
C LYS A 257 -3.18 8.68 -16.93
N GLY A 258 -3.87 9.43 -16.11
CA GLY A 258 -4.07 9.26 -14.67
C GLY A 258 -2.97 8.54 -13.90
N GLU A 259 -2.82 7.23 -14.10
CA GLU A 259 -1.89 6.36 -13.38
C GLU A 259 -1.37 5.21 -14.24
N ALA A 260 -0.11 4.85 -14.12
CA ALA A 260 0.45 3.62 -14.72
C ALA A 260 1.90 3.36 -14.30
N VAL A 261 2.42 2.23 -14.82
CA VAL A 261 3.83 1.85 -14.87
C VAL A 261 4.24 1.69 -16.34
N GLU A 262 5.38 2.26 -16.72
CA GLU A 262 6.06 1.99 -17.99
C GLU A 262 7.45 1.44 -17.69
N VAL A 263 7.78 0.27 -18.23
CA VAL A 263 9.11 -0.34 -18.11
C VAL A 263 9.79 -0.31 -19.45
N CYS A 264 10.98 0.31 -19.52
CA CYS A 264 11.76 0.53 -20.72
C CYS A 264 12.99 -0.39 -20.75
N GLY A 265 13.02 -1.28 -21.75
CA GLY A 265 14.14 -2.16 -22.03
C GLY A 265 14.70 -1.96 -23.44
N THR A 266 15.86 -2.56 -23.73
CA THR A 266 16.55 -2.43 -25.02
C THR A 266 15.77 -3.03 -26.18
N ASP A 267 15.00 -4.09 -25.94
CA ASP A 267 14.31 -4.87 -26.98
C ASP A 267 12.80 -4.62 -27.00
N GLY A 268 12.30 -3.82 -26.03
CA GLY A 268 10.88 -3.46 -25.96
C GLY A 268 10.53 -2.68 -24.70
N ARG A 269 9.28 -2.27 -24.63
CA ARG A 269 8.71 -1.61 -23.45
C ARG A 269 7.34 -2.18 -23.11
N LEU A 270 7.02 -2.17 -21.85
CA LEU A 270 5.70 -2.55 -21.32
C LEU A 270 5.09 -1.36 -20.61
N TRP A 271 3.86 -1.02 -20.99
CA TRP A 271 2.99 -0.11 -20.25
C TRP A 271 1.89 -0.93 -19.56
N ILE A 272 1.59 -0.64 -18.29
CA ILE A 272 0.57 -1.36 -17.53
C ILE A 272 -0.13 -0.46 -16.52
N ASP A 273 -1.46 -0.56 -16.46
CA ASP A 273 -2.31 0.06 -15.45
C ASP A 273 -3.20 -1.01 -14.78
N ARG A 274 -4.17 -0.58 -13.98
CA ARG A 274 -5.11 -1.48 -13.31
C ARG A 274 -6.09 -2.16 -14.23
N SER A 275 -6.19 -1.73 -15.49
CA SER A 275 -7.17 -2.22 -16.46
C SER A 275 -6.59 -3.11 -17.55
N ARG A 276 -5.31 -2.92 -17.89
CA ARG A 276 -4.64 -3.65 -18.99
C ARG A 276 -3.14 -3.48 -18.97
N TYR A 277 -2.44 -4.28 -19.78
CA TYR A 277 -1.09 -3.98 -20.26
C TYR A 277 -1.04 -3.83 -21.79
N GLU A 278 0.00 -3.14 -22.24
CA GLU A 278 0.35 -2.94 -23.64
C GLU A 278 1.85 -3.21 -23.81
N TYR A 279 2.20 -4.16 -24.71
CA TYR A 279 3.60 -4.47 -25.04
C TYR A 279 3.97 -3.86 -26.38
N TYR A 280 5.11 -3.21 -26.44
CA TYR A 280 5.68 -2.58 -27.63
C TYR A 280 7.09 -3.12 -27.87
N PRO A 281 7.34 -3.84 -28.99
CA PRO A 281 8.71 -4.16 -29.44
C PRO A 281 9.55 -2.90 -29.65
N ALA A 282 10.88 -3.02 -29.64
CA ALA A 282 11.76 -1.91 -29.91
C ALA A 282 11.42 -1.23 -31.25
N GLY A 283 11.35 0.11 -31.24
CA GLY A 283 11.00 0.93 -32.41
C GLY A 283 9.50 0.95 -32.79
N ALA A 284 8.67 0.09 -32.21
CA ALA A 284 7.23 0.08 -32.52
C ALA A 284 6.52 1.32 -31.98
N LYS A 285 5.59 1.87 -32.77
CA LYS A 285 4.72 2.99 -32.35
C LYS A 285 3.39 2.50 -31.78
N GLU A 286 2.92 1.37 -32.24
CA GLU A 286 1.68 0.72 -31.79
C GLU A 286 2.00 -0.52 -30.94
N PRO A 287 1.14 -0.90 -30.00
CA PRO A 287 1.33 -2.10 -29.22
C PRO A 287 1.19 -3.35 -30.11
N ALA A 288 2.12 -4.29 -29.97
CA ALA A 288 2.02 -5.59 -30.60
C ALA A 288 1.08 -6.53 -29.83
N GLU A 289 0.83 -6.23 -28.56
CA GLU A 289 -0.08 -7.01 -27.73
C GLU A 289 -0.72 -6.12 -26.65
N VAL A 290 -2.02 -6.35 -26.42
CA VAL A 290 -2.81 -5.74 -25.36
C VAL A 290 -3.57 -6.83 -24.62
N MET A 291 -3.47 -6.86 -23.31
CA MET A 291 -4.29 -7.75 -22.45
C MET A 291 -5.02 -6.93 -21.39
N LYS A 292 -6.34 -7.04 -21.37
CA LYS A 292 -7.19 -6.42 -20.36
C LYS A 292 -7.26 -7.27 -19.09
N THR A 293 -7.55 -6.60 -17.97
CA THR A 293 -7.88 -7.25 -16.71
C THR A 293 -9.02 -8.26 -16.90
N VAL A 294 -8.86 -9.43 -16.31
CA VAL A 294 -9.89 -10.48 -16.37
C VAL A 294 -11.00 -10.16 -15.38
N PRO A 295 -12.26 -10.10 -15.80
CA PRO A 295 -13.38 -9.91 -14.89
C PRO A 295 -13.49 -11.04 -13.86
N VAL A 296 -13.86 -10.70 -12.62
CA VAL A 296 -14.20 -11.66 -11.57
C VAL A 296 -15.68 -11.50 -11.24
N ALA A 297 -16.42 -12.59 -11.20
CA ALA A 297 -17.85 -12.58 -10.93
C ALA A 297 -18.16 -11.94 -9.55
N GLY A 298 -19.21 -11.12 -9.50
CA GLY A 298 -19.69 -10.53 -8.25
C GLY A 298 -18.91 -9.30 -7.75
N THR A 299 -17.96 -8.78 -8.52
CA THR A 299 -17.20 -7.57 -8.14
C THR A 299 -16.90 -6.66 -9.31
N THR A 300 -16.80 -5.36 -9.02
CA THR A 300 -16.27 -4.33 -9.93
C THR A 300 -14.77 -4.08 -9.71
N ASP A 301 -14.16 -4.72 -8.71
CA ASP A 301 -12.74 -4.65 -8.40
C ASP A 301 -12.11 -6.06 -8.42
N PRO A 302 -11.82 -6.59 -9.63
CA PRO A 302 -11.29 -7.93 -9.78
C PRO A 302 -9.91 -8.11 -9.13
N LEU A 303 -9.05 -7.09 -9.17
CA LEU A 303 -7.70 -7.17 -8.60
C LEU A 303 -7.74 -7.40 -7.09
N THR A 304 -8.56 -6.63 -6.39
CA THR A 304 -8.71 -6.79 -4.94
C THR A 304 -9.41 -8.11 -4.60
N GLN A 305 -10.38 -8.55 -5.40
CA GLN A 305 -11.03 -9.84 -5.16
C GLN A 305 -10.07 -11.02 -5.34
N GLU A 306 -9.24 -11.03 -6.41
CA GLU A 306 -8.20 -12.05 -6.58
C GLU A 306 -7.22 -12.07 -5.41
N HIS A 307 -6.87 -10.90 -4.89
CA HIS A 307 -5.96 -10.77 -3.77
C HIS A 307 -6.57 -11.25 -2.44
N VAL A 308 -7.82 -10.95 -2.19
CA VAL A 308 -8.59 -11.49 -1.05
C VAL A 308 -8.70 -13.01 -1.15
N ASN A 309 -9.01 -13.54 -2.34
CA ASN A 309 -9.09 -14.99 -2.55
C ASN A 309 -7.75 -15.66 -2.21
N ASN A 310 -6.64 -15.10 -2.70
CA ASN A 310 -5.30 -15.62 -2.37
C ASN A 310 -5.03 -15.64 -0.85
N PHE A 311 -5.39 -14.58 -0.12
CA PHE A 311 -5.24 -14.56 1.34
C PHE A 311 -6.03 -15.70 1.99
N VAL A 312 -7.32 -15.83 1.66
CA VAL A 312 -8.20 -16.85 2.26
C VAL A 312 -7.70 -18.27 1.94
N ASP A 313 -7.21 -18.51 0.73
CA ASP A 313 -6.64 -19.81 0.34
C ASP A 313 -5.34 -20.09 1.10
N CYS A 314 -4.52 -19.06 1.36
CA CYS A 314 -3.30 -19.17 2.18
C CYS A 314 -3.59 -19.43 3.67
N LEU A 315 -4.72 -18.96 4.22
CA LEU A 315 -5.13 -19.33 5.58
C LEU A 315 -5.27 -20.85 5.76
N ARG A 316 -5.71 -21.56 4.71
CA ARG A 316 -5.90 -23.02 4.73
C ARG A 316 -4.63 -23.78 4.37
N SER A 317 -3.99 -23.37 3.28
CA SER A 317 -2.80 -24.05 2.77
C SER A 317 -1.54 -23.79 3.59
N ARG A 318 -1.56 -22.72 4.42
CA ARG A 318 -0.40 -22.22 5.19
C ARG A 318 0.77 -21.80 4.28
N GLN A 319 0.54 -21.63 2.98
CA GLN A 319 1.53 -21.09 2.05
C GLN A 319 1.67 -19.58 2.21
N ARG A 320 2.79 -19.05 1.73
CA ARG A 320 3.01 -17.60 1.69
C ARG A 320 2.07 -16.97 0.67
N PRO A 321 1.38 -15.87 1.04
CA PRO A 321 0.50 -15.17 0.12
C PRO A 321 1.29 -14.35 -0.92
N ASN A 322 0.62 -13.96 -2.01
CA ASN A 322 1.21 -13.15 -3.06
C ASN A 322 1.79 -11.83 -2.55
N GLY A 323 1.10 -11.17 -1.62
CA GLY A 323 1.56 -9.96 -0.93
C GLY A 323 2.12 -10.28 0.46
N ASP A 324 3.04 -11.25 0.58
CA ASP A 324 3.66 -11.62 1.86
C ASP A 324 4.21 -10.40 2.60
N VAL A 325 4.19 -10.45 3.92
CA VAL A 325 4.61 -9.34 4.79
C VAL A 325 6.01 -8.81 4.49
N LEU A 326 6.96 -9.66 4.07
CA LEU A 326 8.31 -9.22 3.69
C LEU A 326 8.28 -8.40 2.40
N ILE A 327 7.49 -8.82 1.43
CA ILE A 327 7.26 -8.08 0.18
C ILE A 327 6.65 -6.71 0.48
N GLY A 328 5.61 -6.68 1.34
CA GLY A 328 4.99 -5.43 1.76
C GLY A 328 5.96 -4.50 2.50
N HIS A 329 6.84 -5.05 3.34
CA HIS A 329 7.91 -4.29 3.98
C HIS A 329 8.85 -3.67 2.96
N ARG A 330 9.33 -4.43 1.96
CA ARG A 330 10.25 -3.93 0.92
C ARG A 330 9.65 -2.80 0.11
N SER A 331 8.40 -2.94 -0.30
CA SER A 331 7.71 -1.89 -1.07
C SER A 331 7.43 -0.64 -0.24
N ALA A 332 7.06 -0.80 1.04
CA ALA A 332 6.91 0.33 1.97
C ALA A 332 8.27 1.01 2.23
N GLN A 333 9.35 0.24 2.47
CA GLN A 333 10.70 0.75 2.70
C GLN A 333 11.19 1.61 1.53
N ALA A 334 11.02 1.14 0.28
CA ALA A 334 11.39 1.92 -0.91
C ALA A 334 10.64 3.25 -0.99
N SER A 335 9.33 3.25 -0.69
CA SER A 335 8.52 4.46 -0.64
C SER A 335 8.96 5.40 0.51
N HIS A 336 9.26 4.85 1.68
CA HIS A 336 9.76 5.65 2.82
C HIS A 336 11.09 6.33 2.52
N LEU A 337 12.03 5.67 1.82
CA LEU A 337 13.29 6.30 1.41
C LEU A 337 13.05 7.55 0.55
N GLY A 338 12.03 7.51 -0.33
CA GLY A 338 11.58 8.68 -1.07
C GLY A 338 11.07 9.81 -0.17
N ASN A 339 10.23 9.50 0.80
CA ASN A 339 9.73 10.50 1.76
C ASN A 339 10.84 11.06 2.64
N ILE A 340 11.77 10.23 3.10
CA ILE A 340 12.92 10.69 3.91
C ILE A 340 13.77 11.65 3.09
N SER A 341 14.05 11.33 1.84
CA SER A 341 14.76 12.23 0.93
C SER A 341 14.07 13.59 0.77
N TYR A 342 12.74 13.58 0.60
CA TYR A 342 11.95 14.81 0.49
C TYR A 342 12.02 15.66 1.78
N VAL A 343 11.85 15.05 2.94
CA VAL A 343 11.84 15.73 4.23
C VAL A 343 13.22 16.27 4.60
N GLU A 344 14.26 15.47 4.41
CA GLU A 344 15.65 15.84 4.71
C GLU A 344 16.31 16.69 3.62
N ARG A 345 15.65 16.85 2.46
CA ARG A 345 16.14 17.63 1.31
C ARG A 345 17.54 17.21 0.85
N ARG A 346 17.78 15.90 0.84
CA ARG A 346 19.05 15.32 0.41
C ARG A 346 18.85 13.97 -0.28
N ARG A 347 19.87 13.54 -1.02
CA ARG A 347 19.96 12.15 -1.48
C ARG A 347 20.14 11.23 -0.26
N ILE A 348 19.40 10.14 -0.24
CA ILE A 348 19.54 9.06 0.74
C ILE A 348 20.33 7.93 0.08
N ASN A 349 21.48 7.58 0.63
CA ASN A 349 22.22 6.36 0.28
C ASN A 349 21.85 5.25 1.24
N PHE A 350 21.59 4.05 0.73
CA PHE A 350 21.06 2.93 1.51
C PHE A 350 21.93 1.68 1.35
N ASP A 351 22.36 1.11 2.47
CA ASP A 351 23.06 -0.18 2.52
C ASP A 351 22.06 -1.31 2.28
N VAL A 352 22.06 -1.90 1.11
CA VAL A 352 21.11 -2.96 0.73
C VAL A 352 21.31 -4.28 1.50
N VAL A 353 22.49 -4.48 2.11
CA VAL A 353 22.82 -5.69 2.87
C VAL A 353 22.40 -5.54 4.34
N ARG A 354 22.74 -4.40 4.94
CA ARG A 354 22.41 -4.10 6.35
C ARG A 354 21.06 -3.41 6.51
N GLU A 355 20.42 -3.04 5.40
CA GLU A 355 19.13 -2.36 5.33
C GLU A 355 19.03 -1.11 6.22
N ARG A 356 20.00 -0.23 6.08
CA ARG A 356 20.06 1.02 6.83
C ARG A 356 20.52 2.18 5.96
N ILE A 357 20.07 3.38 6.31
CA ILE A 357 20.54 4.63 5.71
C ILE A 357 22.02 4.80 6.08
N LEU A 358 22.83 5.10 5.07
CA LEU A 358 24.22 5.42 5.26
C LEU A 358 24.37 6.87 5.77
N PRO A 359 25.31 7.12 6.71
CA PRO A 359 25.59 8.48 7.14
C PRO A 359 26.04 9.35 5.95
N VAL A 360 25.86 10.66 6.11
CA VAL A 360 26.32 11.68 5.13
C VAL A 360 27.82 11.78 5.13
#